data_9aac6d309572b6bf81cea41c4be13d16
#
_entry.id   9aac6d309572b6bf81cea41c4be13d16
#
_cell.length_a   1.000
_cell.length_b   1.000
_cell.length_c   1.000
_cell.angle_alpha   90.00
_cell.angle_beta   90.00
_cell.angle_gamma   90.00
#
_symmetry.space_group_name_H-M   'P 1'
#
loop_
_entity.id
_entity.type
_entity.pdbx_description
1 polymer ?
#
loop_
_entity_poly.entity_id
_entity_poly.type
_entity_poly.pdbx_seq_one_letter_code
_entity_poly.pdbx_strand_id
1 'polypeptide(L)'
;MPRDSLQLRDDLVACLPSLVIDRPLAESGQRVVYLAHFVDASIPADVLPPDGNDPDQRPFLHGWEAWGGIVVKVVSGADNTALARLQAETAILEDVRPASFPRLLFCNLFTENPVTDERLAERLYVSIEEFVDSTPLCDMADRYKGDERGIATLALGISNALLPLWVHHRKFVHRDIKPANLLIRPSGEVMVIDLGIVRETGAPGVTHDGPGPGPFTPGYGAPEQMANEKEAVTFKTDFFSIGVVMYRLMAGVEPFASKPGMQMHEIMIAAAGYEPPPLETVAGASRAFSDFVAKAMMKVPWQRQRTPVLFIEELQAILAN
;
A
#
# COMPACT_ATOMS: atom_id res chain seq x y z
N MET A 1 -0.48 16.95 -23.28
CA MET A 1 -1.36 15.76 -23.19
C MET A 1 -0.67 14.73 -22.31
N PRO A 2 -1.37 14.03 -21.42
CA PRO A 2 -0.72 12.94 -20.67
C PRO A 2 -0.19 11.93 -21.68
N ARG A 3 1.02 11.41 -21.43
CA ARG A 3 1.60 10.34 -22.25
C ARG A 3 0.76 9.09 -22.16
N ASP A 4 0.62 8.39 -23.29
CA ASP A 4 0.06 7.06 -23.38
C ASP A 4 0.98 6.07 -22.63
N SER A 5 0.39 5.06 -21.99
CA SER A 5 1.11 3.97 -21.33
C SER A 5 2.11 3.26 -22.24
N LEU A 6 1.84 3.23 -23.55
CA LEU A 6 2.75 2.71 -24.56
C LEU A 6 4.03 3.53 -24.68
N GLN A 7 3.94 4.86 -24.65
CA GLN A 7 5.12 5.74 -24.71
C GLN A 7 5.98 5.60 -23.45
N LEU A 8 5.37 5.46 -22.27
CA LEU A 8 6.10 5.20 -21.03
C LEU A 8 6.83 3.86 -21.06
N ARG A 9 6.22 2.85 -21.64
CA ARG A 9 6.83 1.54 -21.84
C ARG A 9 8.04 1.62 -22.77
N ASP A 10 7.91 2.29 -23.89
CA ASP A 10 8.99 2.40 -24.90
C ASP A 10 10.18 3.18 -24.33
N ASP A 11 9.93 4.28 -23.61
CA ASP A 11 10.97 5.03 -22.91
C ASP A 11 11.66 4.20 -21.81
N LEU A 12 10.88 3.42 -21.04
CA LEU A 12 11.42 2.53 -20.01
C LEU A 12 12.37 1.48 -20.62
N VAL A 13 11.94 0.80 -21.68
CA VAL A 13 12.74 -0.22 -22.35
C VAL A 13 13.97 0.41 -23.04
N ALA A 14 13.83 1.62 -23.57
CA ALA A 14 14.98 2.35 -24.13
C ALA A 14 16.02 2.71 -23.06
N CYS A 15 15.60 3.01 -21.83
CA CYS A 15 16.50 3.28 -20.71
C CYS A 15 17.08 2.00 -20.07
N LEU A 16 16.36 0.87 -20.15
CA LEU A 16 16.72 -0.41 -19.55
C LEU A 16 16.57 -1.54 -20.58
N PRO A 17 17.46 -1.64 -21.58
CA PRO A 17 17.28 -2.54 -22.74
C PRO A 17 17.31 -4.04 -22.38
N SER A 18 17.89 -4.43 -21.25
CA SER A 18 17.85 -5.81 -20.76
C SER A 18 16.55 -6.17 -20.03
N LEU A 19 15.66 -5.19 -19.81
CA LEU A 19 14.35 -5.40 -19.17
C LEU A 19 13.33 -5.92 -20.19
N VAL A 20 12.72 -7.06 -19.89
CA VAL A 20 11.60 -7.63 -20.65
C VAL A 20 10.32 -7.45 -19.86
N ILE A 21 9.36 -6.76 -20.44
CA ILE A 21 8.04 -6.54 -19.86
C ILE A 21 7.13 -7.70 -20.23
N ASP A 22 6.69 -8.47 -19.23
CA ASP A 22 5.79 -9.62 -19.40
C ASP A 22 4.34 -9.17 -19.59
N ARG A 23 3.84 -8.34 -18.68
CA ARG A 23 2.48 -7.80 -18.74
C ARG A 23 2.27 -6.62 -17.81
N PRO A 24 1.28 -5.74 -18.08
CA PRO A 24 0.86 -4.75 -17.10
C PRO A 24 0.18 -5.42 -15.90
N LEU A 25 0.40 -4.88 -14.70
CA LEU A 25 -0.27 -5.27 -13.46
C LEU A 25 -1.32 -4.24 -13.06
N ALA A 26 -1.00 -2.95 -13.20
CA ALA A 26 -1.91 -1.85 -12.89
C ALA A 26 -1.55 -0.61 -13.73
N GLU A 27 -2.55 0.19 -13.99
CA GLU A 27 -2.41 1.47 -14.65
C GLU A 27 -3.31 2.51 -13.95
N SER A 28 -2.74 3.64 -13.55
CA SER A 28 -3.49 4.74 -12.94
C SER A 28 -2.85 6.08 -13.30
N GLY A 29 -3.57 6.87 -14.09
CA GLY A 29 -3.07 8.18 -14.52
C GLY A 29 -1.76 8.08 -15.29
N GLN A 30 -0.68 8.67 -14.75
CA GLN A 30 0.67 8.63 -15.36
C GLN A 30 1.63 7.63 -14.67
N ARG A 31 1.08 6.72 -13.84
CA ARG A 31 1.82 5.61 -13.22
C ARG A 31 1.39 4.30 -13.87
N VAL A 32 2.36 3.53 -14.33
CA VAL A 32 2.15 2.17 -14.84
C VAL A 32 3.00 1.21 -14.03
N VAL A 33 2.43 0.04 -13.77
CA VAL A 33 3.08 -1.04 -13.03
C VAL A 33 3.13 -2.28 -13.92
N TYR A 34 4.32 -2.83 -14.09
CA TYR A 34 4.56 -4.00 -14.93
C TYR A 34 5.10 -5.17 -14.12
N LEU A 35 4.70 -6.38 -14.49
CA LEU A 35 5.48 -7.58 -14.24
C LEU A 35 6.54 -7.67 -15.33
N ALA A 36 7.79 -7.92 -14.95
CA ALA A 36 8.92 -7.96 -15.85
C ALA A 36 10.00 -8.92 -15.34
N HIS A 37 11.00 -9.16 -16.16
CA HIS A 37 12.23 -9.88 -15.81
C HIS A 37 13.40 -9.34 -16.61
N PHE A 38 14.64 -9.67 -16.20
CA PHE A 38 15.84 -9.39 -16.99
C PHE A 38 16.17 -10.57 -17.91
N VAL A 39 16.68 -10.28 -19.11
CA VAL A 39 17.01 -11.29 -20.14
C VAL A 39 18.12 -12.23 -19.64
N ASP A 40 19.13 -11.68 -18.96
CA ASP A 40 20.21 -12.45 -18.37
C ASP A 40 20.00 -12.60 -16.85
N ALA A 41 20.42 -13.73 -16.31
CA ALA A 41 20.31 -14.01 -14.87
C ALA A 41 21.28 -13.16 -14.01
N SER A 42 21.92 -12.14 -14.55
CA SER A 42 22.76 -11.16 -13.86
C SER A 42 22.07 -9.80 -13.81
N ILE A 43 22.28 -9.01 -12.74
CA ILE A 43 21.81 -7.62 -12.72
C ILE A 43 22.54 -6.88 -13.84
N PRO A 44 21.82 -6.34 -14.84
CA PRO A 44 22.45 -5.63 -15.93
C PRO A 44 23.23 -4.42 -15.40
N ALA A 45 24.36 -4.11 -16.03
CA ALA A 45 25.20 -2.98 -15.62
C ALA A 45 24.48 -1.64 -15.73
N ASP A 46 23.51 -1.52 -16.63
CA ASP A 46 22.63 -0.36 -16.82
C ASP A 46 21.63 -0.13 -15.66
N VAL A 47 21.36 -1.15 -14.87
CA VAL A 47 20.51 -1.05 -13.66
C VAL A 47 21.33 -0.68 -12.43
N LEU A 48 22.64 -0.96 -12.44
CA LEU A 48 23.54 -0.57 -11.37
C LEU A 48 23.79 0.95 -11.45
N PRO A 49 23.75 1.68 -10.32
CA PRO A 49 24.14 3.09 -10.32
C PRO A 49 25.61 3.21 -10.78
N PRO A 50 25.98 4.29 -11.46
CA PRO A 50 27.32 4.51 -12.03
C PRO A 50 28.46 4.33 -11.02
N ASP A 51 28.21 4.61 -9.76
CA ASP A 51 29.18 4.54 -8.66
C ASP A 51 29.03 3.24 -7.83
N GLY A 52 28.19 2.32 -8.28
CA GLY A 52 27.65 1.20 -7.50
C GLY A 52 28.56 -0.04 -7.43
N ASN A 53 29.86 0.14 -7.38
CA ASN A 53 30.82 -0.97 -7.21
C ASN A 53 31.01 -1.42 -5.76
N ASP A 54 30.21 -0.90 -4.81
CA ASP A 54 30.30 -1.36 -3.42
C ASP A 54 29.08 -2.25 -3.10
N PRO A 55 29.18 -3.58 -3.22
CA PRO A 55 28.11 -4.50 -2.88
C PRO A 55 27.73 -4.44 -1.39
N ASP A 56 28.60 -3.91 -0.51
CA ASP A 56 28.33 -3.80 0.91
C ASP A 56 27.38 -2.64 1.23
N GLN A 57 27.31 -1.62 0.36
CA GLN A 57 26.37 -0.48 0.53
C GLN A 57 24.93 -0.81 0.14
N ARG A 58 24.70 -1.90 -0.62
CA ARG A 58 23.36 -2.34 -1.05
C ARG A 58 23.16 -3.84 -0.86
N PRO A 59 23.07 -4.32 0.38
CA PRO A 59 22.95 -5.76 0.68
C PRO A 59 21.68 -6.40 0.10
N PHE A 60 20.69 -5.62 -0.30
CA PHE A 60 19.44 -6.10 -0.91
C PHE A 60 19.56 -6.38 -2.42
N LEU A 61 20.67 -6.01 -3.07
CA LEU A 61 20.91 -6.37 -4.48
C LEU A 61 21.32 -7.84 -4.67
N HIS A 62 21.67 -8.53 -3.60
CA HIS A 62 22.02 -9.95 -3.65
C HIS A 62 20.79 -10.85 -3.51
N GLY A 63 20.69 -11.88 -4.34
CA GLY A 63 19.64 -12.90 -4.26
C GLY A 63 18.35 -12.56 -5.03
N TRP A 64 18.37 -11.55 -5.88
CA TRP A 64 17.22 -11.19 -6.75
C TRP A 64 16.90 -12.29 -7.78
N GLU A 65 17.87 -13.12 -8.17
CA GLU A 65 17.70 -14.28 -9.04
C GLU A 65 16.69 -15.28 -8.45
N ALA A 66 16.62 -15.36 -7.12
CA ALA A 66 15.66 -16.23 -6.42
C ALA A 66 14.24 -15.66 -6.37
N TRP A 67 14.04 -14.39 -6.79
CA TRP A 67 12.72 -13.76 -6.74
C TRP A 67 11.82 -14.11 -7.93
N GLY A 68 12.37 -14.70 -8.99
CA GLY A 68 11.66 -14.97 -10.23
C GLY A 68 11.44 -13.71 -11.05
N GLY A 69 10.21 -13.22 -11.11
CA GLY A 69 9.88 -11.94 -11.74
C GLY A 69 10.15 -10.74 -10.85
N ILE A 70 10.08 -9.55 -11.43
CA ILE A 70 10.17 -8.26 -10.74
C ILE A 70 8.96 -7.39 -11.05
N VAL A 71 8.66 -6.45 -10.16
CA VAL A 71 7.64 -5.42 -10.38
C VAL A 71 8.33 -4.10 -10.70
N VAL A 72 8.02 -3.55 -11.86
CA VAL A 72 8.54 -2.26 -12.31
C VAL A 72 7.44 -1.23 -12.25
N LYS A 73 7.63 -0.19 -11.44
CA LYS A 73 6.73 0.97 -11.37
C LYS A 73 7.39 2.13 -12.09
N VAL A 74 6.67 2.73 -13.02
CA VAL A 74 7.18 3.85 -13.82
C VAL A 74 6.20 5.02 -13.79
N VAL A 75 6.75 6.22 -13.63
CA VAL A 75 6.01 7.50 -13.59
C VAL A 75 6.69 8.50 -14.50
N SER A 76 5.91 9.19 -15.35
CA SER A 76 6.39 10.36 -16.09
C SER A 76 6.63 11.53 -15.14
N GLY A 77 7.76 12.21 -15.31
CA GLY A 77 8.12 13.41 -14.55
C GLY A 77 7.27 14.64 -14.87
N ALA A 78 6.32 14.55 -15.80
CA ALA A 78 5.31 15.59 -16.03
C ALA A 78 4.26 15.63 -14.92
N ASP A 79 3.99 14.50 -14.23
CA ASP A 79 3.12 14.45 -13.06
C ASP A 79 3.96 14.56 -11.77
N ASN A 80 4.14 15.79 -11.30
CA ASN A 80 4.89 16.03 -10.06
C ASN A 80 4.27 15.34 -8.84
N THR A 81 2.96 15.11 -8.81
CA THR A 81 2.29 14.44 -7.69
C THR A 81 2.57 12.94 -7.69
N ALA A 82 2.43 12.29 -8.85
CA ALA A 82 2.74 10.86 -8.99
C ALA A 82 4.24 10.60 -8.76
N LEU A 83 5.10 11.46 -9.29
CA LEU A 83 6.55 11.41 -9.06
C LEU A 83 6.88 11.50 -7.57
N ALA A 84 6.38 12.52 -6.88
CA ALA A 84 6.65 12.73 -5.46
C ALA A 84 6.12 11.59 -4.58
N ARG A 85 4.97 10.99 -4.95
CA ARG A 85 4.43 9.80 -4.27
C ARG A 85 5.34 8.59 -4.42
N LEU A 86 5.79 8.29 -5.64
CA LEU A 86 6.66 7.13 -5.86
C LEU A 86 8.03 7.34 -5.22
N GLN A 87 8.57 8.56 -5.22
CA GLN A 87 9.80 8.88 -4.49
C GLN A 87 9.64 8.73 -2.97
N ALA A 88 8.51 9.14 -2.40
CA ALA A 88 8.23 8.94 -0.98
C ALA A 88 8.09 7.46 -0.63
N GLU A 89 7.43 6.68 -1.49
CA GLU A 89 7.29 5.23 -1.34
C GLU A 89 8.66 4.54 -1.31
N THR A 90 9.51 4.79 -2.29
CA THR A 90 10.84 4.18 -2.37
C THR A 90 11.74 4.61 -1.20
N ALA A 91 11.69 5.87 -0.79
CA ALA A 91 12.45 6.36 0.36
C ALA A 91 12.05 5.65 1.67
N ILE A 92 10.76 5.34 1.86
CA ILE A 92 10.30 4.59 3.03
C ILE A 92 10.72 3.13 2.96
N LEU A 93 10.65 2.50 1.79
CA LEU A 93 11.13 1.12 1.61
C LEU A 93 12.63 1.01 1.89
N GLU A 94 13.42 2.02 1.54
CA GLU A 94 14.86 2.09 1.85
C GLU A 94 15.14 2.34 3.34
N ASP A 95 14.39 3.23 3.99
CA ASP A 95 14.60 3.66 5.38
C ASP A 95 14.13 2.59 6.38
N VAL A 96 12.89 2.11 6.22
CA VAL A 96 12.26 1.19 7.18
C VAL A 96 12.60 -0.27 6.90
N ARG A 97 12.73 -0.66 5.64
CA ARG A 97 12.99 -2.05 5.17
C ARG A 97 12.08 -3.08 5.84
N PRO A 98 10.78 -2.91 5.84
CA PRO A 98 9.89 -3.83 6.55
C PRO A 98 9.81 -5.17 5.82
N ALA A 99 9.97 -6.28 6.54
CA ALA A 99 10.01 -7.62 5.97
C ALA A 99 8.72 -8.03 5.24
N SER A 100 7.58 -7.45 5.65
CA SER A 100 6.26 -7.72 5.06
C SER A 100 5.87 -6.74 3.95
N PHE A 101 6.86 -6.14 3.29
CA PHE A 101 6.69 -5.31 2.09
C PHE A 101 7.61 -5.84 0.98
N PRO A 102 7.28 -5.62 -0.30
CA PRO A 102 8.19 -5.95 -1.39
C PRO A 102 9.55 -5.26 -1.20
N ARG A 103 10.63 -5.99 -1.39
CA ARG A 103 11.98 -5.44 -1.30
C ARG A 103 12.23 -4.52 -2.50
N LEU A 104 12.75 -3.32 -2.25
CA LEU A 104 13.20 -2.41 -3.29
C LEU A 104 14.55 -2.89 -3.83
N LEU A 105 14.62 -3.17 -5.12
CA LEU A 105 15.84 -3.55 -5.84
C LEU A 105 16.59 -2.33 -6.36
N PHE A 106 15.83 -1.42 -7.00
CA PHE A 106 16.38 -0.27 -7.70
C PHE A 106 15.36 0.88 -7.73
N CYS A 107 15.83 2.11 -7.68
CA CYS A 107 15.05 3.27 -8.07
C CYS A 107 15.97 4.35 -8.66
N ASN A 108 15.52 5.01 -9.72
CA ASN A 108 16.24 6.11 -10.33
C ASN A 108 15.32 7.10 -11.05
N LEU A 109 15.78 8.34 -11.15
CA LEU A 109 15.17 9.39 -11.96
C LEU A 109 16.02 9.61 -13.19
N PHE A 110 15.60 9.07 -14.33
CA PHE A 110 16.24 9.29 -15.60
C PHE A 110 15.85 10.67 -16.16
N THR A 111 16.84 11.48 -16.46
CA THR A 111 16.72 12.76 -17.19
C THR A 111 17.25 12.65 -18.61
N GLU A 112 18.10 11.68 -18.85
CA GLU A 112 18.70 11.29 -20.13
C GLU A 112 18.67 9.77 -20.25
N ASN A 113 18.71 9.27 -21.46
CA ASN A 113 18.80 7.84 -21.73
C ASN A 113 20.21 7.35 -21.39
N PRO A 114 20.41 6.41 -20.48
CA PRO A 114 21.72 5.96 -20.03
C PRO A 114 22.50 5.18 -21.11
N VAL A 115 21.84 4.79 -22.21
CA VAL A 115 22.45 4.04 -23.31
C VAL A 115 22.93 4.97 -24.43
N THR A 116 22.17 6.04 -24.71
CA THR A 116 22.48 6.94 -25.86
C THR A 116 22.99 8.31 -25.42
N ASP A 117 22.97 8.62 -24.10
CA ASP A 117 23.27 9.93 -23.51
C ASP A 117 22.34 11.06 -24.03
N GLU A 118 21.27 10.72 -24.75
CA GLU A 118 20.31 11.69 -25.23
C GLU A 118 19.34 12.12 -24.12
N ARG A 119 19.06 13.41 -24.06
CA ARG A 119 18.11 13.94 -23.07
C ARG A 119 16.71 13.41 -23.36
N LEU A 120 16.06 12.85 -22.36
CA LEU A 120 14.67 12.42 -22.45
C LEU A 120 13.73 13.62 -22.64
N ALA A 121 12.69 13.45 -23.44
CA ALA A 121 11.66 14.49 -23.63
C ALA A 121 10.96 14.83 -22.29
N GLU A 122 10.79 13.84 -21.42
CA GLU A 122 10.29 13.98 -20.05
C GLU A 122 11.12 13.10 -19.12
N ARG A 123 11.31 13.56 -17.89
CA ARG A 123 11.95 12.75 -16.83
C ARG A 123 11.14 11.47 -16.59
N LEU A 124 11.82 10.39 -16.30
CA LEU A 124 11.22 9.09 -16.03
C LEU A 124 11.68 8.60 -14.67
N TYR A 125 10.80 8.46 -13.70
CA TYR A 125 11.14 7.83 -12.43
C TYR A 125 10.74 6.35 -12.48
N VAL A 126 11.70 5.50 -12.19
CA VAL A 126 11.55 4.04 -12.22
C VAL A 126 11.86 3.48 -10.85
N SER A 127 11.03 2.57 -10.35
CA SER A 127 11.31 1.73 -9.19
C SER A 127 11.14 0.27 -9.59
N ILE A 128 12.07 -0.58 -9.16
CA ILE A 128 12.05 -2.02 -9.37
C ILE A 128 12.00 -2.70 -8.01
N GLU A 129 11.00 -3.54 -7.82
CA GLU A 129 10.70 -4.21 -6.56
C GLU A 129 10.56 -5.73 -6.75
N GLU A 130 10.65 -6.46 -5.65
CA GLU A 130 10.36 -7.89 -5.60
C GLU A 130 8.95 -8.18 -6.12
N PHE A 131 8.81 -9.18 -6.99
CA PHE A 131 7.49 -9.76 -7.26
C PHE A 131 7.13 -10.74 -6.14
N VAL A 132 6.05 -10.46 -5.44
CA VAL A 132 5.55 -11.31 -4.36
C VAL A 132 4.61 -12.37 -4.94
N ASP A 133 5.03 -13.64 -4.93
CA ASP A 133 4.13 -14.76 -5.26
C ASP A 133 3.03 -14.85 -4.20
N SER A 134 1.83 -14.44 -4.59
CA SER A 134 0.73 -14.23 -3.65
C SER A 134 -0.60 -14.03 -4.38
N THR A 135 -1.68 -14.06 -3.62
CA THR A 135 -3.03 -13.71 -4.10
C THR A 135 -3.49 -12.42 -3.40
N PRO A 136 -3.99 -11.41 -4.13
CA PRO A 136 -4.62 -10.25 -3.53
C PRO A 136 -5.82 -10.65 -2.66
N LEU A 137 -5.96 -10.02 -1.49
CA LEU A 137 -7.05 -10.32 -0.57
C LEU A 137 -8.43 -10.05 -1.20
N CYS A 138 -8.54 -9.09 -2.12
CA CYS A 138 -9.78 -8.83 -2.85
C CYS A 138 -10.27 -10.05 -3.64
N ASP A 139 -9.36 -10.88 -4.16
CA ASP A 139 -9.68 -12.05 -4.99
C ASP A 139 -10.05 -13.28 -4.15
N MET A 140 -9.81 -13.23 -2.85
CA MET A 140 -10.10 -14.31 -1.92
C MET A 140 -10.99 -13.90 -0.74
N ALA A 141 -11.53 -12.69 -0.77
CA ALA A 141 -12.34 -12.13 0.32
C ALA A 141 -13.52 -13.03 0.75
N ASP A 142 -14.18 -13.66 -0.21
CA ASP A 142 -15.34 -14.54 0.06
C ASP A 142 -14.99 -15.78 0.90
N ARG A 143 -13.71 -16.21 0.90
CA ARG A 143 -13.24 -17.34 1.72
C ARG A 143 -13.27 -17.02 3.23
N TYR A 144 -13.21 -15.73 3.57
CA TYR A 144 -13.22 -15.27 4.97
C TYR A 144 -14.62 -15.00 5.52
N LYS A 145 -15.67 -15.04 4.67
CA LYS A 145 -17.02 -14.71 5.10
C LYS A 145 -17.48 -15.61 6.24
N GLY A 146 -17.75 -15.00 7.41
CA GLY A 146 -18.14 -15.71 8.62
C GLY A 146 -17.01 -16.45 9.35
N ASP A 147 -15.77 -16.38 8.87
CA ASP A 147 -14.59 -16.97 9.52
C ASP A 147 -13.92 -15.96 10.47
N GLU A 148 -14.46 -15.80 11.66
CA GLU A 148 -13.93 -14.88 12.67
C GLU A 148 -12.45 -15.13 12.98
N ARG A 149 -12.07 -16.41 13.17
CA ARG A 149 -10.68 -16.77 13.51
C ARG A 149 -9.72 -16.46 12.38
N GLY A 150 -10.09 -16.79 11.14
CA GLY A 150 -9.30 -16.46 9.95
C GLY A 150 -9.13 -14.96 9.78
N ILE A 151 -10.21 -14.17 9.99
CA ILE A 151 -10.18 -12.71 9.90
C ILE A 151 -9.31 -12.09 11.00
N ALA A 152 -9.42 -12.58 12.24
CA ALA A 152 -8.59 -12.10 13.35
C ALA A 152 -7.11 -12.42 13.12
N THR A 153 -6.79 -13.61 12.57
CA THR A 153 -5.42 -14.00 12.18
C THR A 153 -4.89 -13.10 11.07
N LEU A 154 -5.71 -12.82 10.06
CA LEU A 154 -5.36 -11.90 8.97
C LEU A 154 -5.10 -10.47 9.52
N ALA A 155 -5.98 -9.95 10.37
CA ALA A 155 -5.83 -8.62 10.97
C ALA A 155 -4.56 -8.53 11.83
N LEU A 156 -4.22 -9.59 12.55
CA LEU A 156 -2.95 -9.69 13.28
C LEU A 156 -1.75 -9.67 12.31
N GLY A 157 -1.81 -10.40 11.19
CA GLY A 157 -0.80 -10.38 10.15
C GLY A 157 -0.60 -8.98 9.55
N ILE A 158 -1.70 -8.29 9.21
CA ILE A 158 -1.68 -6.90 8.72
C ILE A 158 -1.04 -5.98 9.75
N SER A 159 -1.44 -6.10 11.03
CA SER A 159 -0.93 -5.25 12.10
C SER A 159 0.58 -5.45 12.34
N ASN A 160 1.05 -6.69 12.31
CA ASN A 160 2.48 -7.01 12.41
C ASN A 160 3.28 -6.49 11.21
N ALA A 161 2.70 -6.54 10.00
CA ALA A 161 3.32 -5.99 8.80
C ALA A 161 3.50 -4.46 8.89
N LEU A 162 2.51 -3.75 9.46
CA LEU A 162 2.51 -2.29 9.59
C LEU A 162 3.25 -1.79 10.83
N LEU A 163 3.49 -2.66 11.83
CA LEU A 163 4.11 -2.26 13.10
C LEU A 163 5.44 -1.51 12.90
N PRO A 164 6.37 -1.95 12.02
CA PRO A 164 7.61 -1.21 11.77
C PRO A 164 7.39 0.23 11.33
N LEU A 165 6.35 0.51 10.53
CA LEU A 165 5.97 1.87 10.12
C LEU A 165 5.46 2.70 11.32
N TRP A 166 4.56 2.13 12.12
CA TRP A 166 3.89 2.82 13.22
C TRP A 166 4.83 3.17 14.38
N VAL A 167 5.83 2.30 14.65
CA VAL A 167 6.80 2.51 15.74
C VAL A 167 8.07 3.22 15.28
N HIS A 168 8.24 3.43 13.97
CA HIS A 168 9.38 4.17 13.43
C HIS A 168 9.46 5.56 14.08
N HIS A 169 10.68 6.10 14.27
CA HIS A 169 10.86 7.41 14.90
C HIS A 169 10.11 8.55 14.18
N ARG A 170 9.92 8.43 12.85
CA ARG A 170 9.11 9.34 12.01
C ARG A 170 7.63 9.01 12.01
N LYS A 171 7.20 7.90 12.61
CA LYS A 171 5.79 7.47 12.79
C LYS A 171 4.99 7.52 11.48
N PHE A 172 5.31 6.63 10.57
CA PHE A 172 4.62 6.53 9.30
C PHE A 172 3.22 5.94 9.45
N VAL A 173 2.29 6.42 8.60
CA VAL A 173 0.91 5.95 8.49
C VAL A 173 0.64 5.56 7.06
N HIS A 174 0.12 4.35 6.81
CA HIS A 174 -0.06 3.82 5.46
C HIS A 174 -1.18 4.56 4.68
N ARG A 175 -2.35 4.76 5.32
CA ARG A 175 -3.49 5.54 4.81
C ARG A 175 -4.29 4.92 3.66
N ASP A 176 -3.85 3.79 3.11
CA ASP A 176 -4.55 3.10 2.01
C ASP A 176 -4.68 1.59 2.24
N ILE A 177 -4.99 1.19 3.48
CA ILE A 177 -5.26 -0.20 3.81
C ILE A 177 -6.62 -0.60 3.23
N LYS A 178 -6.59 -1.52 2.27
CA LYS A 178 -7.74 -2.10 1.56
C LYS A 178 -7.38 -3.48 1.02
N PRO A 179 -8.35 -4.35 0.69
CA PRO A 179 -8.06 -5.70 0.23
C PRO A 179 -7.15 -5.78 -1.02
N ALA A 180 -7.21 -4.78 -1.90
CA ALA A 180 -6.36 -4.75 -3.10
C ALA A 180 -4.87 -4.49 -2.79
N ASN A 181 -4.56 -3.86 -1.63
CA ASN A 181 -3.19 -3.56 -1.21
C ASN A 181 -2.64 -4.59 -0.20
N LEU A 182 -3.37 -5.67 0.03
CA LEU A 182 -3.00 -6.76 0.93
C LEU A 182 -2.84 -8.04 0.11
N LEU A 183 -1.63 -8.57 0.07
CA LEU A 183 -1.29 -9.79 -0.64
C LEU A 183 -1.10 -10.92 0.37
N ILE A 184 -1.67 -12.09 0.06
CA ILE A 184 -1.56 -13.28 0.90
C ILE A 184 -0.68 -14.29 0.20
N ARG A 185 0.48 -14.61 0.78
CA ARG A 185 1.37 -15.65 0.30
C ARG A 185 0.74 -17.04 0.47
N PRO A 186 1.17 -18.06 -0.27
CA PRO A 186 0.72 -19.45 -0.06
C PRO A 186 0.95 -19.95 1.38
N SER A 187 1.92 -19.39 2.09
CA SER A 187 2.19 -19.65 3.52
C SER A 187 1.14 -19.06 4.47
N GLY A 188 0.25 -18.18 3.99
CA GLY A 188 -0.66 -17.37 4.81
C GLY A 188 -0.06 -16.06 5.32
N GLU A 189 1.21 -15.78 5.03
CA GLU A 189 1.87 -14.54 5.39
C GLU A 189 1.24 -13.36 4.63
N VAL A 190 1.03 -12.24 5.34
CA VAL A 190 0.50 -11.01 4.78
C VAL A 190 1.64 -10.12 4.30
N MET A 191 1.55 -9.70 3.04
CA MET A 191 2.40 -8.66 2.46
C MET A 191 1.55 -7.42 2.17
N VAL A 192 2.09 -6.26 2.49
CA VAL A 192 1.42 -4.97 2.25
C VAL A 192 2.12 -4.28 1.08
N ILE A 193 1.35 -3.75 0.15
CA ILE A 193 1.87 -3.04 -1.02
C ILE A 193 1.29 -1.62 -1.10
N ASP A 194 1.94 -0.79 -1.92
CA ASP A 194 1.51 0.58 -2.26
C ASP A 194 1.57 1.57 -1.08
N LEU A 195 2.78 2.09 -0.85
CA LEU A 195 3.06 3.17 0.11
C LEU A 195 2.84 4.58 -0.50
N GLY A 196 2.18 4.68 -1.67
CA GLY A 196 2.09 5.92 -2.46
C GLY A 196 1.35 7.08 -1.78
N ILE A 197 0.64 6.85 -0.67
CA ILE A 197 0.00 7.90 0.13
C ILE A 197 0.42 7.88 1.60
N VAL A 198 1.50 7.17 1.91
CA VAL A 198 2.09 7.15 3.25
C VAL A 198 2.44 8.55 3.70
N ARG A 199 2.26 8.81 4.98
CA ARG A 199 2.55 10.09 5.61
C ARG A 199 3.34 9.90 6.89
N GLU A 200 4.31 10.78 7.10
CA GLU A 200 4.92 11.00 8.41
C GLU A 200 3.96 11.82 9.29
N THR A 201 3.72 11.36 10.52
CA THR A 201 2.83 12.05 11.47
C THR A 201 3.41 13.43 11.81
N GLY A 202 2.59 14.47 11.62
CA GLY A 202 2.99 15.86 11.92
C GLY A 202 3.82 16.57 10.84
N ALA A 203 4.25 15.86 9.77
CA ALA A 203 4.97 16.48 8.67
C ALA A 203 4.03 17.08 7.60
N PRO A 204 4.45 18.13 6.85
CA PRO A 204 3.75 18.53 5.64
C PRO A 204 3.76 17.35 4.63
N GLY A 205 2.59 16.92 4.19
CA GLY A 205 2.47 15.79 3.26
C GLY A 205 2.88 16.16 1.84
N VAL A 206 3.33 15.18 1.06
CA VAL A 206 3.60 15.30 -0.38
C VAL A 206 2.32 15.58 -1.19
N THR A 207 1.14 15.40 -0.60
CA THR A 207 -0.15 15.53 -1.26
C THR A 207 -0.96 16.69 -0.70
N HIS A 208 -1.27 17.64 -1.59
CA HIS A 208 -2.22 18.75 -1.48
C HIS A 208 -2.32 19.45 -0.10
N ASP A 209 -1.71 20.62 -0.02
CA ASP A 209 -2.03 21.64 0.99
C ASP A 209 -3.24 22.52 0.60
N GLY A 210 -3.98 22.12 -0.46
CA GLY A 210 -5.17 22.80 -0.93
C GLY A 210 -6.44 22.44 -0.14
N PRO A 211 -7.50 23.28 -0.26
CA PRO A 211 -8.79 22.95 0.29
C PRO A 211 -9.38 21.75 -0.45
N GLY A 212 -9.83 20.73 0.30
CA GLY A 212 -10.43 19.52 -0.24
C GLY A 212 -10.11 18.29 0.60
N PRO A 213 -10.75 17.15 0.31
CA PRO A 213 -10.48 15.91 1.01
C PRO A 213 -9.03 15.47 0.79
N GLY A 214 -8.44 14.87 1.84
CA GLY A 214 -7.14 14.21 1.73
C GLY A 214 -7.22 12.99 0.79
N PRO A 215 -6.07 12.41 0.37
CA PRO A 215 -6.08 11.19 -0.43
C PRO A 215 -6.58 10.00 0.39
N PHE A 216 -7.55 9.25 -0.14
CA PHE A 216 -8.12 8.04 0.48
C PHE A 216 -8.79 7.16 -0.57
N THR A 217 -9.02 5.91 -0.24
CA THR A 217 -9.89 5.01 -1.02
C THR A 217 -11.31 5.06 -0.44
N PRO A 218 -12.35 5.35 -1.26
CA PRO A 218 -13.74 5.33 -0.82
C PRO A 218 -14.10 4.03 -0.12
N GLY A 219 -14.84 4.14 0.99
CA GLY A 219 -15.27 3.00 1.79
C GLY A 219 -14.26 2.53 2.84
N TYR A 220 -12.96 2.78 2.67
CA TYR A 220 -11.88 2.35 3.60
C TYR A 220 -11.21 3.49 4.35
N GLY A 221 -11.21 4.70 3.79
CA GLY A 221 -10.58 5.86 4.41
C GLY A 221 -11.25 6.25 5.74
N ALA A 222 -10.44 6.70 6.69
CA ALA A 222 -10.92 7.19 7.97
C ALA A 222 -11.49 8.63 7.88
N PRO A 223 -12.45 9.02 8.76
CA PRO A 223 -13.07 10.33 8.74
C PRO A 223 -12.07 11.49 8.78
N GLU A 224 -11.05 11.43 9.64
CA GLU A 224 -10.02 12.45 9.76
C GLU A 224 -9.16 12.56 8.49
N GLN A 225 -8.98 11.47 7.75
CA GLN A 225 -8.28 11.45 6.48
C GLN A 225 -9.12 12.14 5.39
N MET A 226 -10.41 11.83 5.34
CA MET A 226 -11.36 12.46 4.42
C MET A 226 -11.51 13.96 4.68
N ALA A 227 -11.53 14.36 5.95
CA ALA A 227 -11.59 15.76 6.38
C ALA A 227 -10.24 16.50 6.20
N ASN A 228 -9.17 15.80 5.76
CA ASN A 228 -7.82 16.34 5.64
C ASN A 228 -7.28 16.95 6.96
N GLU A 229 -7.69 16.38 8.09
CA GLU A 229 -7.25 16.78 9.43
C GLU A 229 -5.86 16.21 9.72
N LYS A 230 -4.85 16.88 9.19
CA LYS A 230 -3.46 16.39 9.14
C LYS A 230 -2.88 15.98 10.48
N GLU A 231 -3.22 16.68 11.57
CA GLU A 231 -2.76 16.40 12.92
C GLU A 231 -3.44 15.16 13.54
N ALA A 232 -4.68 14.86 13.11
CA ALA A 232 -5.43 13.69 13.56
C ALA A 232 -5.02 12.39 12.84
N VAL A 233 -4.37 12.50 11.67
CA VAL A 233 -3.87 11.36 10.90
C VAL A 233 -2.67 10.72 11.59
N THR A 234 -2.87 9.57 12.21
CA THR A 234 -1.86 8.78 12.93
C THR A 234 -2.02 7.30 12.62
N PHE A 235 -1.25 6.41 13.24
CA PHE A 235 -1.45 4.95 13.12
C PHE A 235 -2.91 4.51 13.40
N LYS A 236 -3.69 5.31 14.13
CA LYS A 236 -5.11 5.04 14.38
C LYS A 236 -5.98 5.18 13.12
N THR A 237 -5.51 5.92 12.13
CA THR A 237 -6.12 5.97 10.79
C THR A 237 -6.08 4.60 10.11
N ASP A 238 -4.94 3.90 10.22
CA ASP A 238 -4.81 2.54 9.69
C ASP A 238 -5.67 1.54 10.49
N PHE A 239 -5.84 1.71 11.81
CA PHE A 239 -6.74 0.88 12.62
C PHE A 239 -8.19 0.95 12.11
N PHE A 240 -8.65 2.15 11.74
CA PHE A 240 -9.97 2.31 11.13
C PHE A 240 -10.11 1.49 9.86
N SER A 241 -9.14 1.60 8.96
CA SER A 241 -9.13 0.87 7.69
C SER A 241 -9.06 -0.65 7.90
N ILE A 242 -8.27 -1.13 8.87
CA ILE A 242 -8.23 -2.56 9.26
C ILE A 242 -9.60 -3.00 9.79
N GLY A 243 -10.23 -2.20 10.66
CA GLY A 243 -11.59 -2.46 11.14
C GLY A 243 -12.61 -2.58 10.01
N VAL A 244 -12.53 -1.72 9.00
CA VAL A 244 -13.39 -1.79 7.80
C VAL A 244 -13.14 -3.07 7.01
N VAL A 245 -11.87 -3.47 6.82
CA VAL A 245 -11.52 -4.74 6.16
C VAL A 245 -12.11 -5.92 6.93
N MET A 246 -11.92 -5.97 8.25
CA MET A 246 -12.47 -7.03 9.10
C MET A 246 -14.00 -7.10 9.01
N TYR A 247 -14.68 -5.94 9.08
CA TYR A 247 -16.13 -5.85 8.95
C TYR A 247 -16.61 -6.42 7.60
N ARG A 248 -16.01 -5.95 6.51
CA ARG A 248 -16.34 -6.39 5.15
C ARG A 248 -16.16 -7.90 4.98
N LEU A 249 -15.05 -8.44 5.43
CA LEU A 249 -14.77 -9.87 5.34
C LEU A 249 -15.78 -10.69 6.14
N MET A 250 -16.14 -10.26 7.34
CA MET A 250 -17.07 -10.97 8.20
C MET A 250 -18.52 -10.89 7.69
N ALA A 251 -19.01 -9.70 7.35
CA ALA A 251 -20.38 -9.46 6.93
C ALA A 251 -20.62 -9.71 5.42
N GLY A 252 -19.55 -9.69 4.61
CA GLY A 252 -19.64 -9.79 3.15
C GLY A 252 -20.11 -8.50 2.48
N VAL A 253 -20.21 -7.38 3.22
CA VAL A 253 -20.64 -6.07 2.71
C VAL A 253 -19.76 -4.96 3.26
N GLU A 254 -19.54 -3.91 2.46
CA GLU A 254 -18.79 -2.74 2.92
C GLU A 254 -19.65 -1.91 3.89
N PRO A 255 -19.13 -1.53 5.08
CA PRO A 255 -19.93 -0.84 6.09
C PRO A 255 -20.38 0.56 5.67
N PHE A 256 -19.60 1.27 4.83
CA PHE A 256 -19.86 2.65 4.47
C PHE A 256 -20.19 2.87 2.99
N ALA A 257 -19.96 1.86 2.14
CA ALA A 257 -20.30 1.85 0.72
C ALA A 257 -21.25 0.68 0.40
N SER A 258 -22.28 0.50 1.22
CA SER A 258 -23.14 -0.68 1.25
C SER A 258 -24.10 -0.80 0.06
N LYS A 259 -24.28 0.26 -0.74
CA LYS A 259 -25.21 0.29 -1.89
C LYS A 259 -24.43 0.52 -3.19
N PRO A 260 -24.73 -0.22 -4.27
CA PRO A 260 -24.17 0.06 -5.57
C PRO A 260 -24.48 1.49 -6.03
N GLY A 261 -23.52 2.20 -6.61
CA GLY A 261 -23.69 3.52 -7.18
C GLY A 261 -23.67 4.68 -6.18
N MET A 262 -23.37 4.43 -4.89
CA MET A 262 -23.14 5.52 -3.94
C MET A 262 -22.06 6.47 -4.45
N GLN A 263 -22.34 7.77 -4.36
CA GLN A 263 -21.38 8.79 -4.74
C GLN A 263 -20.34 9.01 -3.66
N MET A 264 -19.16 9.54 -4.02
CA MET A 264 -18.07 9.80 -3.10
C MET A 264 -18.51 10.55 -1.83
N HIS A 265 -19.29 11.60 -1.98
CA HIS A 265 -19.76 12.40 -0.85
C HIS A 265 -20.72 11.64 0.09
N GLU A 266 -21.53 10.71 -0.44
CA GLU A 266 -22.41 9.84 0.37
C GLU A 266 -21.60 8.87 1.21
N ILE A 267 -20.53 8.30 0.62
CA ILE A 267 -19.60 7.42 1.32
C ILE A 267 -18.86 8.18 2.44
N MET A 268 -18.43 9.42 2.15
CA MET A 268 -17.79 10.27 3.17
C MET A 268 -18.73 10.59 4.33
N ILE A 269 -19.99 10.95 4.05
CA ILE A 269 -20.99 11.19 5.07
C ILE A 269 -21.26 9.93 5.92
N ALA A 270 -21.36 8.77 5.25
CA ALA A 270 -21.54 7.49 5.95
C ALA A 270 -20.34 7.17 6.83
N ALA A 271 -19.12 7.30 6.33
CA ALA A 271 -17.91 7.05 7.12
C ALA A 271 -17.78 7.99 8.32
N ALA A 272 -18.24 9.24 8.20
CA ALA A 272 -18.17 10.23 9.27
C ALA A 272 -19.28 10.07 10.34
N GLY A 273 -20.47 9.58 9.98
CA GLY A 273 -21.63 9.62 10.90
C GLY A 273 -22.41 8.33 11.03
N TYR A 274 -22.35 7.39 10.09
CA TYR A 274 -23.11 6.16 10.18
C TYR A 274 -22.39 5.13 11.05
N GLU A 275 -23.13 4.51 11.97
CA GLU A 275 -22.65 3.39 12.76
C GLU A 275 -23.16 2.08 12.15
N PRO A 276 -22.26 1.26 11.58
CA PRO A 276 -22.66 -0.04 11.04
C PRO A 276 -23.23 -0.95 12.12
N PRO A 277 -24.22 -1.82 11.80
CA PRO A 277 -24.75 -2.76 12.77
C PRO A 277 -23.65 -3.65 13.36
N PRO A 278 -23.76 -4.06 14.65
CA PRO A 278 -22.79 -4.95 15.27
C PRO A 278 -22.65 -6.27 14.50
N LEU A 279 -21.43 -6.75 14.33
CA LEU A 279 -21.15 -8.02 13.64
C LEU A 279 -21.73 -9.24 14.37
N GLU A 280 -21.90 -9.15 15.69
CA GLU A 280 -22.64 -10.13 16.49
C GLU A 280 -24.06 -10.34 15.95
N THR A 281 -24.72 -9.25 15.55
CA THR A 281 -26.11 -9.26 15.06
C THR A 281 -26.21 -9.67 13.58
N VAL A 282 -25.32 -9.16 12.72
CA VAL A 282 -25.48 -9.30 11.26
C VAL A 282 -24.71 -10.45 10.67
N ALA A 283 -23.73 -10.98 11.39
CA ALA A 283 -22.84 -12.05 10.90
C ALA A 283 -22.58 -13.16 11.93
N GLY A 284 -23.22 -13.10 13.12
CA GLY A 284 -23.06 -14.11 14.17
C GLY A 284 -21.66 -14.19 14.78
N ALA A 285 -20.90 -13.10 14.71
CA ALA A 285 -19.59 -13.01 15.33
C ALA A 285 -19.67 -13.07 16.86
N SER A 286 -18.58 -13.46 17.51
CA SER A 286 -18.48 -13.31 18.95
C SER A 286 -18.58 -11.84 19.36
N ARG A 287 -19.07 -11.60 20.58
CA ARG A 287 -19.16 -10.26 21.12
C ARG A 287 -17.79 -9.58 21.18
N ALA A 288 -16.73 -10.31 21.59
CA ALA A 288 -15.40 -9.79 21.70
C ALA A 288 -14.85 -9.30 20.32
N PHE A 289 -15.06 -10.07 19.26
CA PHE A 289 -14.69 -9.69 17.92
C PHE A 289 -15.51 -8.49 17.41
N SER A 290 -16.82 -8.52 17.60
CA SER A 290 -17.73 -7.43 17.22
C SER A 290 -17.36 -6.10 17.89
N ASP A 291 -17.11 -6.13 19.20
CA ASP A 291 -16.71 -4.95 20.00
C ASP A 291 -15.33 -4.42 19.56
N PHE A 292 -14.37 -5.31 19.27
CA PHE A 292 -13.05 -4.92 18.75
C PHE A 292 -13.16 -4.18 17.42
N VAL A 293 -13.92 -4.74 16.46
CA VAL A 293 -14.10 -4.14 15.13
C VAL A 293 -14.85 -2.80 15.24
N ALA A 294 -15.90 -2.73 16.04
CA ALA A 294 -16.64 -1.50 16.30
C ALA A 294 -15.72 -0.41 16.89
N LYS A 295 -14.87 -0.77 17.87
CA LYS A 295 -13.89 0.14 18.48
C LYS A 295 -12.85 0.63 17.46
N ALA A 296 -12.33 -0.25 16.59
CA ALA A 296 -11.40 0.15 15.54
C ALA A 296 -12.03 1.16 14.57
N MET A 297 -13.33 1.03 14.27
CA MET A 297 -14.08 1.91 13.36
C MET A 297 -14.71 3.14 14.03
N MET A 298 -14.37 3.45 15.30
CA MET A 298 -14.84 4.69 15.94
C MET A 298 -14.49 5.92 15.10
N LYS A 299 -15.43 6.87 15.01
CA LYS A 299 -15.29 8.06 14.15
C LYS A 299 -14.17 8.97 14.61
N VAL A 300 -14.02 9.09 15.91
CA VAL A 300 -13.01 9.94 16.54
C VAL A 300 -11.77 9.10 16.88
N PRO A 301 -10.57 9.45 16.37
CA PRO A 301 -9.36 8.63 16.51
C PRO A 301 -8.97 8.27 17.95
N TRP A 302 -9.19 9.19 18.90
CA TRP A 302 -8.83 8.92 20.31
C TRP A 302 -9.72 7.88 20.99
N GLN A 303 -10.89 7.54 20.43
CA GLN A 303 -11.78 6.48 20.93
C GLN A 303 -11.36 5.08 20.45
N ARG A 304 -10.53 4.98 19.42
CA ARG A 304 -9.96 3.71 18.92
C ARG A 304 -8.91 3.16 19.90
N GLN A 305 -8.39 2.00 19.62
CA GLN A 305 -7.30 1.41 20.41
C GLN A 305 -6.16 2.43 20.61
N ARG A 306 -5.62 2.42 21.83
CA ARG A 306 -4.72 3.50 22.27
C ARG A 306 -3.35 3.45 21.59
N THR A 307 -2.80 2.24 21.41
CA THR A 307 -1.46 2.02 20.87
C THR A 307 -1.43 0.83 19.90
N PRO A 308 -0.42 0.73 19.01
CA PRO A 308 -0.23 -0.45 18.18
C PRO A 308 -0.11 -1.75 18.97
N VAL A 309 0.60 -1.71 20.10
CA VAL A 309 0.77 -2.88 20.97
C VAL A 309 -0.57 -3.36 21.52
N LEU A 310 -1.40 -2.46 22.07
CA LEU A 310 -2.73 -2.82 22.58
C LEU A 310 -3.66 -3.32 21.48
N PHE A 311 -3.56 -2.79 20.25
CA PHE A 311 -4.33 -3.28 19.11
C PHE A 311 -3.99 -4.75 18.80
N ILE A 312 -2.71 -5.07 18.81
CA ILE A 312 -2.20 -6.44 18.57
C ILE A 312 -2.57 -7.37 19.73
N GLU A 313 -2.40 -6.95 20.99
CA GLU A 313 -2.76 -7.73 22.17
C GLU A 313 -4.27 -8.05 22.24
N GLU A 314 -5.15 -7.09 21.91
CA GLU A 314 -6.59 -7.32 21.83
C GLU A 314 -6.93 -8.37 20.75
N LEU A 315 -6.26 -8.35 19.57
CA LEU A 315 -6.43 -9.37 18.53
C LEU A 315 -5.94 -10.75 18.99
N GLN A 316 -4.81 -10.81 19.68
CA GLN A 316 -4.27 -12.06 20.23
C GLN A 316 -5.23 -12.65 21.30
N ALA A 317 -5.84 -11.81 22.11
CA ALA A 317 -6.83 -12.24 23.10
C ALA A 317 -8.09 -12.84 22.44
N ILE A 318 -8.54 -12.29 21.29
CA ILE A 318 -9.65 -12.86 20.51
C ILE A 318 -9.27 -14.26 19.99
N LEU A 319 -8.03 -14.43 19.51
CA LEU A 319 -7.55 -15.71 18.96
C LEU A 319 -7.32 -16.78 20.03
N ALA A 320 -7.11 -16.39 21.29
CA ALA A 320 -6.88 -17.29 22.41
C ALA A 320 -8.18 -17.88 23.01
N ASN A 321 -9.33 -17.26 22.72
CA ASN A 321 -10.66 -17.71 23.16
C ASN A 321 -11.34 -18.55 22.07
#